data_d128f41581d0eac00782675d9a6a76cd
#
_entry.id   d128f41581d0eac00782675d9a6a76cd
#
_cell.length_a   1.000
_cell.length_b   1.000
_cell.length_c   1.000
_cell.angle_alpha   90.00
_cell.angle_beta   90.00
_cell.angle_gamma   90.00
#
_symmetry.space_group_name_H-M   'P 1'
#
loop_
_entity.id
_entity.type
_entity.pdbx_description
1 polymer ?
#
loop_
_entity_poly.entity_id
_entity_poly.type
_entity_poly.pdbx_seq_one_letter_code
_entity_poly.pdbx_strand_id
1 'polypeptide(L)'
;IPNGANFERFFRASQKLDAPEDMKDIPHPIFGFVGALQPCIEYGFTADAAKAHPEWSFVWIGGEKPGADLAELKTLPNVHFLGIRPNEQLPEYLAQFDVCLNLFAKSDLSKDVSPLKFFEYLATGKPIVSTRQPDQILQYAGSIHIADSADEFICCCAEALCDTQPARVQARID
;
A
#
# COMPACT_ATOMS: atom_id res chain seq x y z
N ILE A 1 13.58 13.83 -15.12
CA ILE A 1 12.43 14.50 -14.47
C ILE A 1 11.78 13.42 -13.62
N PRO A 2 11.73 13.55 -12.29
CA PRO A 2 10.99 12.60 -11.48
C PRO A 2 9.54 12.59 -11.95
N ASN A 3 8.97 11.41 -12.11
CA ASN A 3 7.55 11.24 -12.41
C ASN A 3 6.76 11.74 -11.19
N GLY A 4 6.24 12.96 -11.23
CA GLY A 4 5.42 13.51 -10.17
C GLY A 4 4.04 12.88 -10.17
N ALA A 5 3.55 12.47 -8.99
CA ALA A 5 2.14 12.19 -8.80
C ALA A 5 1.31 13.45 -9.05
N ASN A 6 0.06 13.29 -9.51
CA ASN A 6 -0.87 14.42 -9.50
C ASN A 6 -1.30 14.67 -8.04
N PHE A 7 -0.54 15.52 -7.37
CA PHE A 7 -0.70 15.80 -5.94
C PHE A 7 -2.14 16.19 -5.58
N GLU A 8 -2.72 17.15 -6.28
CA GLU A 8 -4.08 17.64 -5.98
C GLU A 8 -5.12 16.53 -6.04
N ARG A 9 -5.00 15.63 -7.02
CA ARG A 9 -5.90 14.48 -7.16
C ARG A 9 -5.82 13.55 -5.97
N PHE A 10 -4.60 13.15 -5.57
CA PHE A 10 -4.41 12.15 -4.51
C PHE A 10 -4.52 12.76 -3.11
N PHE A 11 -4.23 14.05 -2.96
CA PHE A 11 -4.49 14.77 -1.71
C PHE A 11 -5.98 14.73 -1.31
N ARG A 12 -6.90 14.61 -2.27
CA ARG A 12 -8.33 14.40 -1.97
C ARG A 12 -8.58 13.16 -1.10
N ALA A 13 -7.75 12.12 -1.21
CA ALA A 13 -7.87 10.93 -0.38
C ALA A 13 -7.50 11.16 1.10
N SER A 14 -6.90 12.29 1.46
CA SER A 14 -6.74 12.72 2.86
C SER A 14 -8.07 13.17 3.48
N GLN A 15 -9.07 13.46 2.66
CA GLN A 15 -10.40 13.88 3.08
C GLN A 15 -11.32 12.68 3.20
N LYS A 16 -12.42 12.84 3.95
CA LYS A 16 -13.44 11.80 4.02
C LYS A 16 -14.21 11.75 2.70
N LEU A 17 -14.00 10.68 1.94
CA LEU A 17 -14.72 10.37 0.70
C LEU A 17 -15.64 9.18 0.93
N ASP A 18 -16.74 9.11 0.15
CA ASP A 18 -17.63 7.95 0.19
C ASP A 18 -16.90 6.69 -0.30
N ALA A 19 -17.15 5.57 0.37
CA ALA A 19 -16.57 4.30 -0.01
C ALA A 19 -17.17 3.82 -1.34
N PRO A 20 -16.33 3.36 -2.29
CA PRO A 20 -16.80 2.62 -3.46
C PRO A 20 -17.65 1.42 -3.03
N GLU A 21 -18.60 1.03 -3.89
CA GLU A 21 -19.58 -0.03 -3.56
C GLU A 21 -18.89 -1.35 -3.16
N ASP A 22 -17.83 -1.70 -3.84
CA ASP A 22 -17.05 -2.93 -3.60
C ASP A 22 -16.08 -2.86 -2.41
N MET A 23 -16.06 -1.72 -1.70
CA MET A 23 -15.30 -1.57 -0.46
C MET A 23 -16.17 -1.43 0.79
N LYS A 24 -17.48 -1.23 0.63
CA LYS A 24 -18.38 -0.91 1.76
C LYS A 24 -18.42 -1.99 2.83
N ASP A 25 -18.30 -3.26 2.43
CA ASP A 25 -18.40 -4.40 3.33
C ASP A 25 -17.04 -4.95 3.78
N ILE A 26 -15.93 -4.31 3.38
CA ILE A 26 -14.58 -4.71 3.80
C ILE A 26 -14.30 -4.13 5.19
N PRO A 27 -14.05 -4.99 6.21
CA PRO A 27 -13.79 -4.52 7.56
C PRO A 27 -12.49 -3.73 7.68
N HIS A 28 -12.49 -2.68 8.51
CA HIS A 28 -11.27 -2.00 8.93
C HIS A 28 -10.57 -2.76 10.09
N PRO A 29 -9.25 -2.65 10.23
CA PRO A 29 -8.36 -1.81 9.42
C PRO A 29 -8.06 -2.40 8.04
N ILE A 30 -7.92 -1.52 7.05
CA ILE A 30 -7.64 -1.88 5.65
C ILE A 30 -6.20 -1.49 5.29
N PHE A 31 -5.42 -2.49 4.91
CA PHE A 31 -4.09 -2.34 4.33
C PHE A 31 -4.19 -2.48 2.81
N GLY A 32 -3.89 -1.41 2.06
CA GLY A 32 -4.16 -1.40 0.63
C GLY A 32 -2.94 -1.23 -0.25
N PHE A 33 -2.90 -1.99 -1.33
CA PHE A 33 -1.93 -1.88 -2.42
C PHE A 33 -2.62 -1.48 -3.72
N VAL A 34 -2.03 -0.52 -4.43
CA VAL A 34 -2.48 -0.11 -5.77
C VAL A 34 -1.33 -0.23 -6.76
N GLY A 35 -1.50 -1.03 -7.79
CA GLY A 35 -0.49 -1.21 -8.84
C GLY A 35 -0.67 -2.50 -9.61
N ALA A 36 0.08 -2.66 -10.71
CA ALA A 36 0.11 -3.93 -11.41
C ALA A 36 0.68 -5.03 -10.49
N LEU A 37 -0.02 -6.16 -10.39
CA LEU A 37 0.41 -7.30 -9.59
C LEU A 37 1.45 -8.09 -10.38
N GLN A 38 2.71 -7.75 -10.16
CA GLN A 38 3.87 -8.25 -10.92
C GLN A 38 4.71 -9.24 -10.10
N PRO A 39 5.57 -10.05 -10.73
CA PRO A 39 6.46 -10.98 -10.02
C PRO A 39 7.47 -10.29 -9.07
N CYS A 40 7.72 -8.99 -9.26
CA CYS A 40 8.62 -8.22 -8.40
C CYS A 40 7.95 -7.67 -7.12
N ILE A 41 6.70 -8.02 -6.86
CA ILE A 41 5.99 -7.64 -5.62
C ILE A 41 6.23 -8.69 -4.54
N GLU A 42 6.42 -8.23 -3.30
CA GLU A 42 6.55 -9.10 -2.12
C GLU A 42 5.17 -9.47 -1.57
N TYR A 43 4.69 -10.64 -1.96
CA TYR A 43 3.37 -11.13 -1.55
C TYR A 43 3.40 -11.93 -0.24
N GLY A 44 4.53 -12.58 0.06
CA GLY A 44 4.68 -13.45 1.23
C GLY A 44 4.43 -12.72 2.55
N PHE A 45 4.93 -11.50 2.69
CA PHE A 45 4.72 -10.68 3.89
C PHE A 45 3.24 -10.44 4.18
N THR A 46 2.45 -10.18 3.11
CA THR A 46 1.00 -10.02 3.25
C THR A 46 0.33 -11.34 3.63
N ALA A 47 0.77 -12.47 3.05
CA ALA A 47 0.20 -13.78 3.36
C ALA A 47 0.42 -14.14 4.84
N ASP A 48 1.62 -13.90 5.36
CA ASP A 48 1.95 -14.17 6.77
C ASP A 48 1.18 -13.21 7.70
N ALA A 49 1.09 -11.93 7.38
CA ALA A 49 0.32 -10.98 8.15
C ALA A 49 -1.19 -11.31 8.17
N ALA A 50 -1.75 -11.69 7.02
CA ALA A 50 -3.17 -12.03 6.91
C ALA A 50 -3.54 -13.28 7.70
N LYS A 51 -2.63 -14.27 7.81
CA LYS A 51 -2.81 -15.45 8.66
C LYS A 51 -2.70 -15.12 10.14
N ALA A 52 -1.72 -14.28 10.51
CA ALA A 52 -1.48 -13.88 11.89
C ALA A 52 -2.58 -12.96 12.44
N HIS A 53 -3.18 -12.16 11.58
CA HIS A 53 -4.18 -11.13 11.90
C HIS A 53 -5.43 -11.28 11.03
N PRO A 54 -6.30 -12.25 11.32
CA PRO A 54 -7.53 -12.46 10.55
C PRO A 54 -8.53 -11.28 10.65
N GLU A 55 -8.36 -10.41 11.63
CA GLU A 55 -9.12 -9.17 11.81
C GLU A 55 -8.66 -8.01 10.91
N TRP A 56 -7.49 -8.13 10.24
CA TRP A 56 -6.99 -7.15 9.29
C TRP A 56 -7.48 -7.48 7.89
N SER A 57 -7.86 -6.48 7.11
CA SER A 57 -8.22 -6.64 5.70
C SER A 57 -7.10 -6.17 4.80
N PHE A 58 -6.75 -6.96 3.79
CA PHE A 58 -5.74 -6.62 2.79
C PHE A 58 -6.41 -6.45 1.44
N VAL A 59 -6.30 -5.27 0.83
CA VAL A 59 -6.95 -4.91 -0.43
C VAL A 59 -5.91 -4.71 -1.53
N TRP A 60 -6.06 -5.43 -2.62
CA TRP A 60 -5.19 -5.37 -3.79
C TRP A 60 -5.96 -4.81 -4.99
N ILE A 61 -5.52 -3.66 -5.51
CA ILE A 61 -6.11 -2.99 -6.67
C ILE A 61 -5.10 -2.97 -7.80
N GLY A 62 -5.42 -3.66 -8.89
CA GLY A 62 -4.60 -3.73 -10.08
C GLY A 62 -4.80 -5.00 -10.89
N GLY A 63 -4.21 -5.04 -12.06
CA GLY A 63 -4.26 -6.22 -12.93
C GLY A 63 -3.13 -7.21 -12.63
N GLU A 64 -3.47 -8.48 -12.63
CA GLU A 64 -2.49 -9.56 -12.51
C GLU A 64 -1.63 -9.63 -13.78
N LYS A 65 -0.33 -9.80 -13.58
CA LYS A 65 0.64 -10.00 -14.66
C LYS A 65 1.15 -11.43 -14.65
N PRO A 66 1.53 -11.97 -15.82
CA PRO A 66 2.11 -13.30 -15.89
C PRO A 66 3.30 -13.46 -14.94
N GLY A 67 3.33 -14.55 -14.18
CA GLY A 67 4.38 -14.86 -13.22
C GLY A 67 4.19 -14.27 -11.82
N ALA A 68 3.13 -13.49 -11.55
CA ALA A 68 2.78 -13.10 -10.19
C ALA A 68 2.28 -14.31 -9.40
N ASP A 69 2.89 -14.59 -8.25
CA ASP A 69 2.49 -15.71 -7.38
C ASP A 69 1.46 -15.24 -6.34
N LEU A 70 0.20 -15.33 -6.72
CA LEU A 70 -0.94 -14.93 -5.89
C LEU A 70 -1.70 -16.13 -5.30
N ALA A 71 -1.23 -17.36 -5.54
CA ALA A 71 -1.98 -18.58 -5.21
C ALA A 71 -2.36 -18.63 -3.73
N GLU A 72 -1.41 -18.36 -2.85
CA GLU A 72 -1.63 -18.37 -1.41
C GLU A 72 -2.58 -17.24 -0.96
N LEU A 73 -2.35 -16.01 -1.41
CA LEU A 73 -3.18 -14.85 -1.05
C LEU A 73 -4.66 -15.06 -1.43
N LYS A 74 -4.92 -15.70 -2.56
CA LYS A 74 -6.29 -15.98 -3.02
C LYS A 74 -7.04 -16.99 -2.16
N THR A 75 -6.36 -17.72 -1.28
CA THR A 75 -7.01 -18.66 -0.34
C THR A 75 -7.40 -17.99 0.99
N LEU A 76 -6.92 -16.77 1.26
CA LEU A 76 -7.10 -16.11 2.54
C LEU A 76 -8.39 -15.26 2.54
N PRO A 77 -9.30 -15.46 3.51
CA PRO A 77 -10.63 -14.83 3.49
C PRO A 77 -10.60 -13.32 3.74
N ASN A 78 -9.53 -12.80 4.30
CA ASN A 78 -9.32 -11.38 4.60
C ASN A 78 -8.44 -10.67 3.56
N VAL A 79 -8.20 -11.30 2.41
CA VAL A 79 -7.49 -10.72 1.27
C VAL A 79 -8.47 -10.52 0.11
N HIS A 80 -8.57 -9.28 -0.37
CA HIS A 80 -9.55 -8.85 -1.35
C HIS A 80 -8.86 -8.33 -2.61
N PHE A 81 -9.18 -8.92 -3.76
CA PHE A 81 -8.68 -8.50 -5.07
C PHE A 81 -9.78 -7.76 -5.83
N LEU A 82 -9.62 -6.46 -6.02
CA LEU A 82 -10.65 -5.65 -6.67
C LEU A 82 -10.41 -5.45 -8.18
N GLY A 83 -9.28 -5.96 -8.70
CA GLY A 83 -8.95 -5.82 -10.11
C GLY A 83 -8.54 -4.41 -10.51
N ILE A 84 -8.56 -4.12 -11.81
CA ILE A 84 -8.16 -2.81 -12.35
C ILE A 84 -9.24 -1.77 -12.05
N ARG A 85 -8.82 -0.57 -11.59
CA ARG A 85 -9.68 0.59 -11.41
C ARG A 85 -9.16 1.78 -12.22
N PRO A 86 -10.04 2.62 -12.78
CA PRO A 86 -9.65 3.85 -13.44
C PRO A 86 -8.87 4.76 -12.49
N ASN A 87 -7.83 5.42 -13.02
CA ASN A 87 -6.96 6.27 -12.20
C ASN A 87 -7.71 7.44 -11.52
N GLU A 88 -8.81 7.88 -12.15
CA GLU A 88 -9.69 8.93 -11.64
C GLU A 88 -10.44 8.52 -10.38
N GLN A 89 -10.70 7.24 -10.20
CA GLN A 89 -11.43 6.67 -9.04
C GLN A 89 -10.50 6.28 -7.89
N LEU A 90 -9.19 6.20 -8.11
CA LEU A 90 -8.25 5.75 -7.08
C LEU A 90 -8.28 6.58 -5.78
N PRO A 91 -8.53 7.91 -5.80
CA PRO A 91 -8.64 8.66 -4.55
C PRO A 91 -9.75 8.14 -3.62
N GLU A 92 -10.90 7.71 -4.15
CA GLU A 92 -12.00 7.16 -3.37
C GLU A 92 -11.61 5.83 -2.69
N TYR A 93 -10.86 4.98 -3.40
CA TYR A 93 -10.31 3.73 -2.84
C TYR A 93 -9.24 4.00 -1.80
N LEU A 94 -8.28 4.88 -2.10
CA LEU A 94 -7.21 5.25 -1.18
C LEU A 94 -7.75 5.91 0.09
N ALA A 95 -8.85 6.65 0.00
CA ALA A 95 -9.50 7.25 1.16
C ALA A 95 -9.94 6.19 2.19
N GLN A 96 -10.27 4.98 1.76
CA GLN A 96 -10.70 3.88 2.62
C GLN A 96 -9.53 3.12 3.26
N PHE A 97 -8.30 3.26 2.75
CA PHE A 97 -7.15 2.58 3.36
C PHE A 97 -6.78 3.23 4.70
N ASP A 98 -6.49 2.41 5.69
CA ASP A 98 -5.88 2.87 6.94
C ASP A 98 -4.36 2.98 6.79
N VAL A 99 -3.78 2.06 6.00
CA VAL A 99 -2.35 2.00 5.70
C VAL A 99 -2.15 1.67 4.22
N CYS A 100 -1.26 2.39 3.55
CA CYS A 100 -0.87 2.10 2.18
C CYS A 100 0.36 1.17 2.16
N LEU A 101 0.36 0.18 1.25
CA LEU A 101 1.42 -0.81 1.11
C LEU A 101 2.27 -0.55 -0.14
N ASN A 102 3.59 -0.48 0.02
CA ASN A 102 4.55 -0.38 -1.07
C ASN A 102 5.53 -1.55 -0.99
N LEU A 103 5.15 -2.68 -1.57
CA LEU A 103 5.80 -3.96 -1.39
C LEU A 103 6.54 -4.40 -2.65
N PHE A 104 7.86 -4.31 -2.64
CA PHE A 104 8.72 -4.84 -3.70
C PHE A 104 9.63 -5.93 -3.16
N ALA A 105 9.71 -7.05 -3.86
CA ALA A 105 10.64 -8.12 -3.54
C ALA A 105 12.09 -7.64 -3.72
N LYS A 106 12.99 -8.15 -2.89
CA LYS A 106 14.41 -7.82 -2.96
C LYS A 106 15.02 -8.44 -4.22
N SER A 107 15.20 -7.64 -5.26
CA SER A 107 15.83 -8.05 -6.53
C SER A 107 16.53 -6.88 -7.20
N ASP A 108 17.47 -7.17 -8.11
CA ASP A 108 18.13 -6.11 -8.88
C ASP A 108 17.17 -5.38 -9.82
N LEU A 109 16.09 -6.05 -10.25
CA LEU A 109 15.06 -5.45 -11.10
C LEU A 109 14.20 -4.43 -10.33
N SER A 110 14.02 -4.60 -9.02
CA SER A 110 13.19 -3.70 -8.22
C SER A 110 13.95 -2.48 -7.69
N LYS A 111 15.27 -2.46 -7.73
CA LYS A 111 16.09 -1.31 -7.28
C LYS A 111 15.82 -0.05 -8.09
N ASP A 112 15.63 -0.20 -9.41
CA ASP A 112 15.50 0.90 -10.36
C ASP A 112 14.05 1.22 -10.74
N VAL A 113 13.07 0.55 -10.11
CA VAL A 113 11.66 0.84 -10.35
C VAL A 113 11.32 2.21 -9.77
N SER A 114 10.79 3.12 -10.60
CA SER A 114 10.23 4.36 -10.10
C SER A 114 8.85 4.10 -9.50
N PRO A 115 8.69 4.16 -8.18
CA PRO A 115 7.43 3.80 -7.54
C PRO A 115 6.44 4.97 -7.61
N LEU A 116 5.82 5.18 -8.79
CA LEU A 116 4.82 6.25 -8.97
C LEU A 116 3.75 6.21 -7.88
N LYS A 117 3.26 5.01 -7.53
CA LYS A 117 2.24 4.83 -6.52
C LYS A 117 2.69 5.23 -5.11
N PHE A 118 3.97 5.10 -4.82
CA PHE A 118 4.53 5.58 -3.55
C PHE A 118 4.34 7.10 -3.38
N PHE A 119 4.59 7.89 -4.42
CA PHE A 119 4.36 9.33 -4.39
C PHE A 119 2.88 9.70 -4.32
N GLU A 120 2.01 8.89 -4.95
CA GLU A 120 0.57 9.04 -4.81
C GLU A 120 0.11 8.77 -3.36
N TYR A 121 0.70 7.76 -2.69
CA TYR A 121 0.45 7.48 -1.27
C TYR A 121 0.92 8.61 -0.36
N LEU A 122 2.12 9.15 -0.58
CA LEU A 122 2.62 10.30 0.19
C LEU A 122 1.64 11.47 0.12
N ALA A 123 1.11 11.77 -1.07
CA ALA A 123 0.14 12.85 -1.25
C ALA A 123 -1.15 12.66 -0.45
N THR A 124 -1.50 11.42 -0.06
CA THR A 124 -2.67 11.16 0.80
C THR A 124 -2.43 11.49 2.27
N GLY A 125 -1.18 11.64 2.70
CA GLY A 125 -0.79 11.77 4.11
C GLY A 125 -0.98 10.51 4.95
N LYS A 126 -1.50 9.42 4.37
CA LYS A 126 -1.74 8.16 5.10
C LYS A 126 -0.43 7.46 5.48
N PRO A 127 -0.43 6.66 6.56
CA PRO A 127 0.72 5.81 6.88
C PRO A 127 1.08 4.89 5.72
N ILE A 128 2.38 4.68 5.53
CA ILE A 128 2.89 3.79 4.50
C ILE A 128 3.79 2.75 5.15
N VAL A 129 3.54 1.47 4.84
CA VAL A 129 4.45 0.38 5.13
C VAL A 129 5.08 -0.09 3.83
N SER A 130 6.40 -0.13 3.78
CA SER A 130 7.17 -0.46 2.59
C SER A 130 8.22 -1.51 2.89
N THR A 131 8.56 -2.33 1.90
CA THR A 131 9.85 -3.01 1.88
C THR A 131 10.95 -1.98 1.58
N ARG A 132 12.23 -2.35 1.77
CA ARG A 132 13.35 -1.43 1.55
C ARG A 132 13.57 -1.02 0.09
N GLN A 133 12.86 -1.62 -0.84
CA GLN A 133 13.01 -1.33 -2.26
C GLN A 133 11.79 -0.62 -2.85
N PRO A 134 11.99 0.20 -3.89
CA PRO A 134 13.28 0.60 -4.49
C PRO A 134 14.06 1.59 -3.59
N ASP A 135 15.35 1.73 -3.81
CA ASP A 135 16.24 2.58 -2.98
C ASP A 135 15.79 4.03 -2.85
N GLN A 136 15.05 4.54 -3.83
CA GLN A 136 14.50 5.90 -3.82
C GLN A 136 13.60 6.19 -2.62
N ILE A 137 12.95 5.17 -2.03
CA ILE A 137 12.06 5.38 -0.88
C ILE A 137 12.82 5.63 0.43
N LEU A 138 14.11 5.28 0.50
CA LEU A 138 14.91 5.37 1.71
C LEU A 138 15.08 6.82 2.20
N GLN A 139 15.00 7.79 1.29
CA GLN A 139 15.01 9.21 1.68
C GLN A 139 13.79 9.61 2.52
N TYR A 140 12.70 8.82 2.50
CA TYR A 140 11.48 9.02 3.27
C TYR A 140 11.40 8.16 4.54
N ALA A 141 12.49 7.46 4.92
CA ALA A 141 12.51 6.54 6.07
C ALA A 141 12.04 7.17 7.39
N GLY A 142 12.17 8.50 7.55
CA GLY A 142 11.63 9.23 8.71
C GLY A 142 10.11 9.39 8.73
N SER A 143 9.44 9.20 7.59
CA SER A 143 8.01 9.45 7.43
C SER A 143 7.18 8.18 7.16
N ILE A 144 7.85 7.06 6.88
CA ILE A 144 7.22 5.77 6.55
C ILE A 144 7.76 4.67 7.46
N HIS A 145 7.15 3.50 7.40
CA HIS A 145 7.62 2.28 8.06
C HIS A 145 8.28 1.36 7.04
N ILE A 146 9.48 0.85 7.32
CA ILE A 146 10.25 -0.02 6.41
C ILE A 146 10.47 -1.36 7.08
N ALA A 147 10.13 -2.46 6.37
CA ALA A 147 10.28 -3.83 6.81
C ALA A 147 11.20 -4.62 5.87
N ASP A 148 12.08 -5.43 6.45
CA ASP A 148 13.01 -6.32 5.75
C ASP A 148 12.64 -7.81 5.90
N SER A 149 11.64 -8.11 6.75
CA SER A 149 11.14 -9.47 6.99
C SER A 149 9.62 -9.46 7.25
N ALA A 150 8.99 -10.63 7.21
CA ALA A 150 7.56 -10.77 7.49
C ALA A 150 7.21 -10.34 8.93
N ASP A 151 8.03 -10.69 9.91
CA ASP A 151 7.82 -10.30 11.32
C ASP A 151 7.91 -8.77 11.49
N GLU A 152 8.91 -8.14 10.87
CA GLU A 152 9.02 -6.69 10.86
C GLU A 152 7.85 -6.04 10.14
N PHE A 153 7.37 -6.63 9.04
CA PHE A 153 6.21 -6.13 8.32
C PHE A 153 4.96 -6.11 9.19
N ILE A 154 4.70 -7.19 9.94
CA ILE A 154 3.58 -7.26 10.87
C ILE A 154 3.70 -6.17 11.95
N CYS A 155 4.88 -6.03 12.55
CA CYS A 155 5.15 -4.96 13.52
C CYS A 155 4.92 -3.57 12.93
N CYS A 156 5.47 -3.29 11.74
CA CYS A 156 5.29 -2.03 11.03
C CYS A 156 3.82 -1.74 10.71
N CYS A 157 3.03 -2.76 10.34
CA CYS A 157 1.60 -2.62 10.11
C CYS A 157 0.86 -2.20 11.39
N ALA A 158 1.17 -2.83 12.52
CA ALA A 158 0.57 -2.48 13.81
C ALA A 158 0.96 -1.06 14.26
N GLU A 159 2.23 -0.67 14.10
CA GLU A 159 2.71 0.69 14.39
C GLU A 159 2.06 1.74 13.48
N ALA A 160 1.92 1.43 12.18
CA ALA A 160 1.31 2.31 11.20
C ALA A 160 -0.15 2.65 11.53
N LEU A 161 -0.92 1.72 12.10
CA LEU A 161 -2.29 1.97 12.57
C LEU A 161 -2.35 3.03 13.68
N CYS A 162 -1.28 3.19 14.44
CA CYS A 162 -1.16 4.18 15.52
C CYS A 162 -0.49 5.49 15.05
N ASP A 163 -0.04 5.56 13.78
CA ASP A 163 0.72 6.69 13.24
C ASP A 163 -0.19 7.84 12.78
N THR A 164 -0.82 8.49 13.76
CA THR A 164 -1.75 9.61 13.55
C THR A 164 -1.14 10.97 13.91
N GLN A 165 0.18 11.04 14.18
CA GLN A 165 0.85 12.27 14.58
C GLN A 165 0.82 13.31 13.45
N PRO A 166 0.30 14.54 13.69
CA PRO A 166 0.18 15.57 12.65
C PRO A 166 1.52 15.90 11.96
N ALA A 167 2.62 15.89 12.71
CA ALA A 167 3.95 16.15 12.16
C ALA A 167 4.38 15.08 11.12
N ARG A 168 4.07 13.80 11.35
CA ARG A 168 4.38 12.73 10.40
C ARG A 168 3.44 12.76 9.19
N VAL A 169 2.17 13.07 9.42
CA VAL A 169 1.20 13.29 8.32
C VAL A 169 1.71 14.41 7.40
N GLN A 170 2.10 15.55 7.98
CA GLN A 170 2.63 16.68 7.22
C GLN A 170 3.93 16.32 6.48
N ALA A 171 4.84 15.62 7.12
CA ALA A 171 6.10 15.19 6.51
C ALA A 171 5.93 14.19 5.34
N ARG A 172 4.79 13.52 5.23
CA ARG A 172 4.44 12.71 4.05
C ARG A 172 3.91 13.57 2.90
N ILE A 173 3.17 14.63 3.23
CA ILE A 173 2.53 15.51 2.25
C ILE A 173 3.53 16.50 1.63
N ASP A 174 4.52 16.97 2.38
CA ASP A 174 5.55 17.92 1.94
C ASP A 174 6.59 17.28 0.98
#